data_c1470d68ecf800a9cd4502f791926959
#
_entry.id   c1470d68ecf800a9cd4502f791926959
#
_cell.length_a   1.000
_cell.length_b   1.000
_cell.length_c   1.000
_cell.angle_alpha   90.00
_cell.angle_beta   90.00
_cell.angle_gamma   90.00
#
_symmetry.space_group_name_H-M   'P 1'
#
loop_
_entity.id
_entity.type
_entity.pdbx_description
1 polymer ?
#
loop_
_entity_poly.entity_id
_entity_poly.type
_entity_poly.pdbx_seq_one_letter_code
_entity_poly.pdbx_strand_id
1 'polypeptide(L)'
;MVTQATGTAERDAALLMAEGIAGDHQVTLGADKNYDTKDFVAEARQVKATPHVAQNNKGRKSAIDGRTTRHVGYEISQRKRKRIEEIFGWMKTVGGMRKLRHRGLELVGWMFTLSAAAYNLIRIRNLALAVQ
;
A
#
# COMPACT_ATOMS: atom_id res chain seq x y z
N MET A 1 1.50 9.22 2.45
CA MET A 1 0.41 10.10 2.93
C MET A 1 0.07 9.73 4.37
N VAL A 2 -0.14 10.72 5.24
CA VAL A 2 -0.56 10.52 6.64
C VAL A 2 -1.97 11.08 6.78
N THR A 3 -2.88 10.29 7.35
CA THR A 3 -4.29 10.63 7.52
C THR A 3 -4.72 10.47 8.97
N GLN A 4 -5.88 11.01 9.33
CA GLN A 4 -6.49 10.73 10.63
C GLN A 4 -6.86 9.25 10.72
N ALA A 5 -6.76 8.66 11.92
CA ALA A 5 -7.13 7.27 12.15
C ALA A 5 -8.66 7.12 12.20
N THR A 6 -9.26 6.82 11.05
CA THR A 6 -10.68 6.44 10.92
C THR A 6 -10.77 5.04 10.32
N GLY A 7 -11.91 4.39 10.42
CA GLY A 7 -12.10 3.02 9.91
C GLY A 7 -11.97 2.88 8.38
N THR A 8 -12.06 3.98 7.62
CA THR A 8 -12.00 4.00 6.14
C THR A 8 -10.81 4.77 5.60
N ALA A 9 -10.16 5.62 6.41
CA ALA A 9 -9.12 6.56 5.96
C ALA A 9 -7.98 5.93 5.13
N GLU A 10 -7.58 4.71 5.45
CA GLU A 10 -6.54 4.00 4.70
C GLU A 10 -7.01 3.65 3.27
N ARG A 11 -8.28 3.25 3.12
CA ARG A 11 -8.90 2.91 1.83
C ARG A 11 -9.09 4.14 0.98
N ASP A 12 -9.61 5.21 1.59
CA ASP A 12 -9.85 6.50 0.94
C ASP A 12 -8.51 7.10 0.45
N ALA A 13 -7.47 7.04 1.28
CA ALA A 13 -6.12 7.47 0.91
C ALA A 13 -5.52 6.64 -0.24
N ALA A 14 -5.75 5.32 -0.26
CA ALA A 14 -5.27 4.46 -1.33
C ALA A 14 -5.93 4.79 -2.68
N LEU A 15 -7.23 5.08 -2.69
CA LEU A 15 -7.97 5.49 -3.88
C LEU A 15 -7.51 6.85 -4.38
N LEU A 16 -7.36 7.83 -3.49
CA LEU A 16 -6.85 9.16 -3.82
C LEU A 16 -5.44 9.11 -4.42
N MET A 17 -4.56 8.28 -3.86
CA MET A 17 -3.22 8.08 -4.41
C MET A 17 -3.25 7.38 -5.78
N ALA A 18 -4.16 6.43 -5.99
CA ALA A 18 -4.31 5.74 -7.27
C ALA A 18 -4.82 6.69 -8.36
N GLU A 19 -5.77 7.54 -8.03
CA GLU A 19 -6.31 8.58 -8.92
C GLU A 19 -5.24 9.61 -9.32
N GLY A 20 -4.35 9.96 -8.40
CA GLY A 20 -3.24 10.89 -8.62
C GLY A 20 -2.09 10.35 -9.48
N ILE A 21 -2.11 9.07 -9.89
CA ILE A 21 -1.06 8.51 -10.76
C ILE A 21 -1.23 9.06 -12.17
N ALA A 22 -0.20 9.76 -12.66
CA ALA A 22 -0.21 10.37 -13.98
C ALA A 22 -0.27 9.33 -15.11
N GLY A 23 -0.98 9.67 -16.18
CA GLY A 23 -1.11 8.83 -17.37
C GLY A 23 -2.48 8.15 -17.49
N ASP A 24 -2.80 7.68 -18.69
CA ASP A 24 -4.09 7.04 -19.00
C ASP A 24 -3.96 5.50 -19.12
N HIS A 25 -3.07 4.91 -18.33
CA HIS A 25 -2.88 3.47 -18.27
C HIS A 25 -3.51 2.88 -17.01
N GLN A 26 -3.95 1.63 -17.13
CA GLN A 26 -4.46 0.88 -16.00
C GLN A 26 -3.34 0.53 -15.01
N VAL A 27 -3.51 0.88 -13.75
CA VAL A 27 -2.58 0.56 -12.66
C VAL A 27 -3.04 -0.65 -11.87
N THR A 28 -2.11 -1.33 -11.20
CA THR A 28 -2.42 -2.43 -10.28
C THR A 28 -2.27 -1.96 -8.84
N LEU A 29 -3.33 -2.08 -8.04
CA LEU A 29 -3.35 -1.71 -6.63
C LEU A 29 -3.30 -2.97 -5.76
N GLY A 30 -2.11 -3.30 -5.23
CA GLY A 30 -1.92 -4.40 -4.29
C GLY A 30 -2.27 -3.98 -2.86
N ALA A 31 -3.16 -4.72 -2.19
CA ALA A 31 -3.57 -4.41 -0.82
C ALA A 31 -3.85 -5.68 0.00
N ASP A 32 -3.91 -5.53 1.32
CA ASP A 32 -4.21 -6.62 2.23
C ASP A 32 -5.71 -6.96 2.28
N LYS A 33 -6.08 -7.99 3.04
CA LYS A 33 -7.46 -8.48 3.15
C LYS A 33 -8.45 -7.48 3.78
N ASN A 34 -7.96 -6.43 4.47
CA ASN A 34 -8.84 -5.40 5.07
C ASN A 34 -9.44 -4.48 4.00
N TYR A 35 -8.80 -4.44 2.81
CA TYR A 35 -9.29 -3.73 1.64
C TYR A 35 -10.28 -4.55 0.79
N ASP A 36 -10.54 -5.83 1.15
CA ASP A 36 -11.49 -6.69 0.43
C ASP A 36 -12.93 -6.35 0.81
N THR A 37 -13.40 -5.18 0.41
CA THR A 37 -14.77 -4.71 0.55
C THR A 37 -15.37 -4.42 -0.82
N LYS A 38 -16.70 -4.56 -0.95
CA LYS A 38 -17.40 -4.33 -2.22
C LYS A 38 -17.17 -2.90 -2.72
N ASP A 39 -17.29 -1.93 -1.81
CA ASP A 39 -17.18 -0.51 -2.12
C ASP A 39 -15.76 -0.18 -2.62
N PHE A 40 -14.73 -0.53 -1.86
CA PHE A 40 -13.33 -0.30 -2.26
C PHE A 40 -12.99 -0.94 -3.61
N VAL A 41 -13.43 -2.19 -3.85
CA VAL A 41 -13.17 -2.89 -5.12
C VAL A 41 -13.89 -2.22 -6.30
N ALA A 42 -15.09 -1.71 -6.07
CA ALA A 42 -15.85 -0.98 -7.09
C ALA A 42 -15.19 0.37 -7.41
N GLU A 43 -14.86 1.16 -6.38
CA GLU A 43 -14.23 2.47 -6.51
C GLU A 43 -12.82 2.36 -7.14
N ALA A 44 -12.00 1.38 -6.74
CA ALA A 44 -10.71 1.14 -7.37
C ALA A 44 -10.85 0.91 -8.90
N ARG A 45 -11.86 0.16 -9.33
CA ARG A 45 -12.11 -0.06 -10.75
C ARG A 45 -12.59 1.20 -11.48
N GLN A 46 -13.30 2.10 -10.80
CA GLN A 46 -13.72 3.39 -11.37
C GLN A 46 -12.52 4.31 -11.65
N VAL A 47 -11.53 4.34 -10.75
CA VAL A 47 -10.29 5.10 -10.95
C VAL A 47 -9.25 4.36 -11.80
N LYS A 48 -9.67 3.40 -12.65
CA LYS A 48 -8.82 2.60 -13.54
C LYS A 48 -7.73 1.79 -12.83
N ALA A 49 -7.91 1.50 -11.53
CA ALA A 49 -7.02 0.64 -10.77
C ALA A 49 -7.56 -0.79 -10.70
N THR A 50 -6.73 -1.78 -11.08
CA THR A 50 -7.05 -3.19 -10.92
C THR A 50 -6.77 -3.60 -9.48
N PRO A 51 -7.79 -3.96 -8.67
CA PRO A 51 -7.58 -4.29 -7.25
C PRO A 51 -7.02 -5.71 -7.09
N HIS A 52 -5.72 -5.81 -6.83
CA HIS A 52 -5.06 -7.06 -6.44
C HIS A 52 -5.06 -7.24 -4.92
N VAL A 53 -6.23 -7.14 -4.34
CA VAL A 53 -6.46 -7.27 -2.89
C VAL A 53 -6.45 -8.74 -2.48
N ALA A 54 -5.85 -9.05 -1.33
CA ALA A 54 -5.90 -10.39 -0.76
C ALA A 54 -7.33 -10.76 -0.36
N GLN A 55 -7.81 -11.92 -0.80
CA GLN A 55 -9.18 -12.36 -0.52
C GLN A 55 -9.43 -12.57 0.98
N ASN A 56 -10.56 -12.08 1.46
CA ASN A 56 -11.04 -12.31 2.82
C ASN A 56 -12.26 -13.24 2.81
N ASN A 57 -12.01 -14.53 2.97
CA ASN A 57 -13.03 -15.57 2.97
C ASN A 57 -13.46 -16.00 4.39
N LYS A 58 -13.08 -15.22 5.43
CA LYS A 58 -13.48 -15.50 6.82
C LYS A 58 -14.91 -15.01 7.06
N GLY A 59 -15.87 -15.94 7.05
CA GLY A 59 -17.29 -15.66 7.36
C GLY A 59 -18.04 -14.85 6.29
N ARG A 60 -17.43 -14.56 5.13
CA ARG A 60 -18.04 -13.83 4.01
C ARG A 60 -17.42 -14.21 2.68
N LYS A 61 -18.15 -13.93 1.59
CA LYS A 61 -17.61 -14.02 0.24
C LYS A 61 -16.72 -12.81 -0.05
N SER A 62 -15.52 -13.07 -0.61
CA SER A 62 -14.62 -12.01 -1.08
C SER A 62 -15.27 -11.16 -2.18
N ALA A 63 -14.97 -9.87 -2.20
CA ALA A 63 -15.33 -8.98 -3.29
C ALA A 63 -14.41 -9.15 -4.52
N ILE A 64 -13.24 -9.79 -4.32
CA ILE A 64 -12.31 -10.14 -5.40
C ILE A 64 -12.76 -11.46 -6.02
N ASP A 65 -13.09 -11.41 -7.29
CA ASP A 65 -13.60 -12.53 -8.07
C ASP A 65 -12.61 -13.02 -9.14
N GLY A 66 -13.04 -14.02 -9.93
CA GLY A 66 -12.25 -14.61 -11.01
C GLY A 66 -11.77 -13.63 -12.09
N ARG A 67 -12.39 -12.44 -12.23
CA ARG A 67 -11.91 -11.39 -13.14
C ARG A 67 -10.51 -10.90 -12.77
N THR A 68 -10.15 -11.00 -11.49
CA THR A 68 -8.84 -10.61 -10.96
C THR A 68 -7.97 -11.83 -10.69
N THR A 69 -8.49 -12.85 -9.99
CA THR A 69 -7.67 -13.97 -9.48
C THR A 69 -7.14 -14.92 -10.54
N ARG A 70 -7.80 -15.01 -11.72
CA ARG A 70 -7.36 -15.85 -12.84
C ARG A 70 -6.07 -15.38 -13.52
N HIS A 71 -5.65 -14.14 -13.28
CA HIS A 71 -4.48 -13.56 -13.91
C HIS A 71 -3.20 -13.85 -13.09
N VAL A 72 -2.13 -14.27 -13.77
CA VAL A 72 -0.80 -14.51 -13.15
C VAL A 72 -0.29 -13.27 -12.41
N GLY A 73 -0.62 -12.06 -12.90
CA GLY A 73 -0.30 -10.80 -12.23
C GLY A 73 -0.85 -10.69 -10.81
N TYR A 74 -1.98 -11.33 -10.51
CA TYR A 74 -2.54 -11.37 -9.16
C TYR A 74 -1.61 -12.11 -8.19
N GLU A 75 -1.15 -13.31 -8.54
CA GLU A 75 -0.21 -14.08 -7.71
C GLU A 75 1.11 -13.33 -7.49
N ILE A 76 1.64 -12.71 -8.55
CA ILE A 76 2.85 -11.89 -8.47
C ILE A 76 2.65 -10.73 -7.48
N SER A 77 1.52 -10.04 -7.55
CA SER A 77 1.17 -8.95 -6.64
C SER A 77 1.07 -9.44 -5.19
N GLN A 78 0.45 -10.60 -4.94
CA GLN A 78 0.35 -11.16 -3.59
C GLN A 78 1.73 -11.49 -2.99
N ARG A 79 2.67 -11.99 -3.80
CA ARG A 79 4.06 -12.23 -3.38
C ARG A 79 4.82 -10.92 -3.13
N LYS A 80 4.69 -9.94 -4.04
CA LYS A 80 5.40 -8.65 -3.94
C LYS A 80 4.87 -7.78 -2.79
N ARG A 81 3.62 -7.93 -2.39
CA ARG A 81 3.00 -7.18 -1.28
C ARG A 81 3.82 -7.25 0.02
N LYS A 82 4.43 -8.39 0.31
CA LYS A 82 5.27 -8.57 1.50
C LYS A 82 6.44 -7.57 1.58
N ARG A 83 6.91 -7.04 0.44
CA ARG A 83 7.98 -6.03 0.42
C ARG A 83 7.59 -4.70 1.05
N ILE A 84 6.29 -4.38 1.06
CA ILE A 84 5.78 -3.18 1.74
C ILE A 84 5.88 -3.35 3.26
N GLU A 85 5.65 -4.56 3.76
CA GLU A 85 5.79 -4.89 5.17
C GLU A 85 7.24 -4.69 5.66
N GLU A 86 8.24 -4.93 4.80
CA GLU A 86 9.66 -4.68 5.11
C GLU A 86 9.93 -3.20 5.40
N ILE A 87 9.37 -2.28 4.59
CA ILE A 87 9.50 -0.84 4.79
C ILE A 87 8.91 -0.43 6.14
N PHE A 88 7.69 -0.84 6.43
CA PHE A 88 7.03 -0.51 7.69
C PHE A 88 7.73 -1.17 8.89
N GLY A 89 8.25 -2.38 8.73
CA GLY A 89 9.08 -3.04 9.73
C GLY A 89 10.34 -2.22 10.04
N TRP A 90 11.06 -1.78 9.02
CA TRP A 90 12.25 -0.94 9.16
C TRP A 90 11.92 0.42 9.79
N MET A 91 10.85 1.09 9.36
CA MET A 91 10.40 2.35 9.94
C MET A 91 10.10 2.23 11.44
N LYS A 92 9.49 1.12 11.86
CA LYS A 92 9.17 0.86 13.27
C LYS A 92 10.41 0.56 14.11
N THR A 93 11.39 -0.15 13.57
CA THR A 93 12.58 -0.60 14.32
C THR A 93 13.72 0.40 14.23
N VAL A 94 14.16 0.75 13.02
CA VAL A 94 15.31 1.62 12.76
C VAL A 94 14.89 3.08 12.61
N GLY A 95 13.78 3.34 11.91
CA GLY A 95 13.25 4.68 11.66
C GLY A 95 12.61 5.37 12.88
N GLY A 96 12.59 4.71 14.04
CA GLY A 96 12.10 5.30 15.30
C GLY A 96 10.58 5.56 15.36
N MET A 97 9.80 5.04 14.38
CA MET A 97 8.36 5.30 14.28
C MET A 97 7.49 4.34 15.10
N ARG A 98 8.08 3.47 15.93
CA ARG A 98 7.31 2.54 16.80
C ARG A 98 6.52 3.28 17.88
N LYS A 99 7.07 4.38 18.42
CA LYS A 99 6.39 5.32 19.29
C LYS A 99 6.60 6.71 18.72
N LEU A 100 5.53 7.33 18.28
CA LEU A 100 5.59 8.70 17.79
C LEU A 100 5.90 9.65 18.94
N ARG A 101 6.97 10.43 18.83
CA ARG A 101 7.39 11.45 19.78
C ARG A 101 6.70 12.80 19.54
N HIS A 102 6.11 12.94 18.34
CA HIS A 102 5.44 14.16 17.90
C HIS A 102 3.93 13.94 17.83
N ARG A 103 3.18 15.03 18.01
CA ARG A 103 1.73 15.07 17.86
C ARG A 103 1.35 15.99 16.70
N GLY A 104 0.23 15.70 16.06
CA GLY A 104 -0.29 16.43 14.90
C GLY A 104 0.16 15.83 13.58
N LEU A 105 -0.72 15.96 12.57
CA LEU A 105 -0.52 15.35 11.24
C LEU A 105 0.72 15.90 10.53
N GLU A 106 1.01 17.18 10.69
CA GLU A 106 2.12 17.84 10.03
C GLU A 106 3.48 17.27 10.49
N LEU A 107 3.74 17.26 11.80
CA LEU A 107 5.00 16.74 12.34
C LEU A 107 5.15 15.23 12.15
N VAL A 108 4.08 14.48 12.32
CA VAL A 108 4.07 13.03 12.07
C VAL A 108 4.30 12.76 10.58
N GLY A 109 3.67 13.53 9.68
CA GLY A 109 3.87 13.45 8.24
C GLY A 109 5.30 13.75 7.83
N TRP A 110 5.92 14.77 8.40
CA TRP A 110 7.31 15.12 8.16
C TRP A 110 8.25 13.97 8.59
N MET A 111 8.09 13.44 9.80
CA MET A 111 8.87 12.30 10.30
C MET A 111 8.71 11.05 9.44
N PHE A 112 7.49 10.78 8.99
CA PHE A 112 7.21 9.67 8.09
C PHE A 112 7.96 9.83 6.76
N THR A 113 7.89 11.02 6.17
CA THR A 113 8.57 11.32 4.89
C THR A 113 10.08 11.22 5.02
N LEU A 114 10.66 11.75 6.10
CA LEU A 114 12.09 11.66 6.39
C LEU A 114 12.53 10.19 6.55
N SER A 115 11.78 9.39 7.31
CA SER A 115 12.07 7.98 7.50
C SER A 115 11.96 7.19 6.20
N ALA A 116 10.97 7.47 5.36
CA ALA A 116 10.81 6.85 4.06
C ALA A 116 11.96 7.22 3.10
N ALA A 117 12.39 8.48 3.11
CA ALA A 117 13.55 8.94 2.32
C ALA A 117 14.84 8.24 2.76
N ALA A 118 15.10 8.13 4.06
CA ALA A 118 16.26 7.43 4.59
C ALA A 118 16.26 5.95 4.19
N TYR A 119 15.12 5.27 4.29
CA TYR A 119 14.97 3.90 3.81
C TYR A 119 15.29 3.77 2.33
N ASN A 120 14.75 4.67 1.50
CA ASN A 120 14.98 4.63 0.05
C ASN A 120 16.47 4.84 -0.30
N LEU A 121 17.18 5.73 0.38
CA LEU A 121 18.62 5.92 0.18
C LEU A 121 19.41 4.65 0.49
N ILE A 122 19.11 3.98 1.61
CA ILE A 122 19.75 2.70 1.96
C ILE A 122 19.45 1.64 0.90
N ARG A 123 18.19 1.57 0.44
CA ARG A 123 17.76 0.61 -0.57
C ARG A 123 18.42 0.84 -1.93
N ILE A 124 18.53 2.08 -2.38
CA ILE A 124 19.22 2.46 -3.63
C ILE A 124 20.68 2.01 -3.56
N ARG A 125 21.37 2.32 -2.47
CA ARG A 125 22.76 1.87 -2.25
C ARG A 125 22.87 0.35 -2.34
N ASN A 126 22.01 -0.40 -1.66
CA ASN A 126 22.08 -1.85 -1.64
C ASN A 126 21.77 -2.47 -3.02
N LEU A 127 20.84 -1.87 -3.78
CA LEU A 127 20.55 -2.31 -5.15
C LEU A 127 21.73 -2.02 -6.10
N ALA A 128 22.39 -0.87 -5.95
CA ALA A 128 23.57 -0.52 -6.75
C ALA A 128 24.74 -1.50 -6.49
N LEU A 129 24.92 -1.92 -5.25
CA LEU A 129 25.96 -2.92 -4.88
C LEU A 129 25.60 -4.34 -5.37
N ALA A 130 24.33 -4.68 -5.51
CA ALA A 130 23.90 -6.00 -5.96
C ALA A 130 24.01 -6.21 -7.49
N VAL A 131 24.28 -5.16 -8.25
CA VAL A 131 24.44 -5.18 -9.72
C VAL A 131 25.92 -5.33 -10.13
N GLN A 132 26.84 -5.21 -9.17
CA GLN A 132 28.27 -5.47 -9.36
C GLN A 132 28.60 -6.95 -9.09
#